data_bb53a51e7718e99660b53288b33d443f
#
_entry.id   bb53a51e7718e99660b53288b33d443f
#
_cell.length_a   1.000
_cell.length_b   1.000
_cell.length_c   1.000
_cell.angle_alpha   90.00
_cell.angle_beta   90.00
_cell.angle_gamma   90.00
#
_symmetry.space_group_name_H-M   'P 1'
#
loop_
_entity.id
_entity.type
_entity.pdbx_description
1 polymer ?
#
loop_
_entity_poly.entity_id
_entity_poly.type
_entity_poly.pdbx_seq_one_letter_code
_entity_poly.pdbx_strand_id
1 'polypeptide(L)'
;MYKRQTQFQSGITFVSKKVLQYAVILLGFGLNLSVILETGKQSLPIILATISTSLIIAYVLHRIMHVPGKISTLVGVGSSICGGSAIAATAPVIDADDEEVAQAISVIFFFNMLAALFFPALGALLGFSTTSGEAFGIFAGTAVNDTSSVTAAASTWDSLYQLGTQTLDKAVTVKLTRTLAIIPITLVLAFVRTRKAGSEGKKVEFKKIFPMFILYFVLASVITTIATSLGVSASVFSPLKTLSKFFIVLAMCAVGLNTNIVKLIKTGGKPVSYTHLTLPTTPYV
;
A
#
# COMPACT_ATOMS: atom_id res chain seq x y z
N MET A 1 -8.99 19.21 25.40
CA MET A 1 -8.40 19.07 24.06
C MET A 1 -9.44 19.02 22.92
N TYR A 2 -10.61 18.43 23.15
CA TYR A 2 -11.66 18.23 22.13
C TYR A 2 -12.35 19.49 21.58
N LYS A 3 -12.43 20.60 22.32
CA LYS A 3 -13.17 21.81 21.88
C LYS A 3 -12.50 22.60 20.74
N ARG A 4 -11.19 22.50 20.55
CA ARG A 4 -10.49 23.19 19.43
C ARG A 4 -10.57 22.44 18.10
N GLN A 5 -10.85 21.14 18.13
CA GLN A 5 -10.96 20.32 16.91
C GLN A 5 -12.21 20.67 16.09
N THR A 6 -13.30 21.10 16.72
CA THR A 6 -14.55 21.44 16.02
C THR A 6 -14.41 22.63 15.07
N GLN A 7 -13.53 23.60 15.35
CA GLN A 7 -13.30 24.76 14.47
C GLN A 7 -12.55 24.40 13.19
N PHE A 8 -11.68 23.37 13.24
CA PHE A 8 -10.85 22.93 12.10
C PHE A 8 -11.38 21.65 11.43
N GLN A 9 -12.53 21.15 11.86
CA GLN A 9 -13.04 19.85 11.41
C GLN A 9 -13.23 19.77 9.89
N SER A 10 -13.71 20.86 9.25
CA SER A 10 -13.86 20.91 7.79
C SER A 10 -12.51 20.83 7.07
N GLY A 11 -11.48 21.51 7.59
CA GLY A 11 -10.12 21.46 7.07
C GLY A 11 -9.48 20.09 7.25
N ILE A 12 -9.62 19.49 8.43
CA ILE A 12 -9.11 18.13 8.71
C ILE A 12 -9.77 17.11 7.77
N THR A 13 -11.09 17.19 7.57
CA THR A 13 -11.82 16.31 6.65
C THR A 13 -11.42 16.54 5.19
N PHE A 14 -11.17 17.78 4.78
CA PHE A 14 -10.66 18.08 3.44
C PHE A 14 -9.28 17.46 3.23
N VAL A 15 -8.38 17.60 4.19
CA VAL A 15 -7.02 17.03 4.12
C VAL A 15 -7.07 15.51 4.10
N SER A 16 -7.83 14.86 4.98
CA SER A 16 -7.92 13.40 5.05
C SER A 16 -8.51 12.78 3.77
N LYS A 17 -9.38 13.48 3.04
CA LYS A 17 -10.06 12.95 1.85
C LYS A 17 -9.49 13.49 0.54
N LYS A 18 -9.38 14.82 0.39
CA LYS A 18 -9.00 15.45 -0.91
C LYS A 18 -7.50 15.50 -1.10
N VAL A 19 -6.75 15.92 -0.09
CA VAL A 19 -5.29 15.96 -0.17
C VAL A 19 -4.73 14.54 -0.34
N LEU A 20 -5.37 13.54 0.26
CA LEU A 20 -5.04 12.14 0.07
C LEU A 20 -5.18 11.71 -1.41
N GLN A 21 -6.27 12.10 -2.08
CA GLN A 21 -6.45 11.81 -3.51
C GLN A 21 -5.37 12.49 -4.37
N TYR A 22 -5.00 13.74 -4.08
CA TYR A 22 -3.91 14.44 -4.76
C TYR A 22 -2.56 13.76 -4.54
N ALA A 23 -2.31 13.30 -3.32
CA ALA A 23 -1.11 12.53 -3.00
C ALA A 23 -0.99 11.25 -3.86
N VAL A 24 -2.09 10.53 -4.03
CA VAL A 24 -2.13 9.32 -4.87
C VAL A 24 -1.87 9.66 -6.35
N ILE A 25 -2.45 10.74 -6.87
CA ILE A 25 -2.18 11.20 -8.25
C ILE A 25 -0.68 11.47 -8.44
N LEU A 26 -0.09 12.24 -7.52
CA LEU A 26 1.35 12.57 -7.57
C LEU A 26 2.25 11.35 -7.42
N LEU A 27 1.80 10.32 -6.71
CA LEU A 27 2.53 9.05 -6.59
C LEU A 27 2.75 8.40 -7.97
N GLY A 28 1.82 8.58 -8.91
CA GLY A 28 1.93 8.09 -10.27
C GLY A 28 3.19 8.56 -11.01
N PHE A 29 3.65 9.79 -10.75
CA PHE A 29 4.91 10.30 -11.31
C PHE A 29 6.17 9.61 -10.77
N GLY A 30 6.05 8.82 -9.71
CA GLY A 30 7.13 7.97 -9.21
C GLY A 30 7.24 6.60 -9.89
N LEU A 31 6.33 6.27 -10.82
CA LEU A 31 6.22 4.96 -11.45
C LEU A 31 6.59 5.02 -12.93
N ASN A 32 7.63 4.28 -13.32
CA ASN A 32 7.97 4.04 -14.71
C ASN A 32 7.54 2.63 -15.11
N LEU A 33 6.50 2.54 -15.93
CA LEU A 33 5.89 1.26 -16.33
C LEU A 33 6.85 0.38 -17.15
N SER A 34 7.72 0.97 -17.98
CA SER A 34 8.67 0.22 -18.80
C SER A 34 9.73 -0.46 -17.95
N VAL A 35 10.35 0.27 -17.03
CA VAL A 35 11.35 -0.27 -16.10
C VAL A 35 10.74 -1.36 -15.23
N ILE A 36 9.52 -1.15 -14.76
CA ILE A 36 8.83 -2.12 -13.91
C ILE A 36 8.49 -3.40 -14.70
N LEU A 37 8.05 -3.29 -15.95
CA LEU A 37 7.76 -4.46 -16.78
C LEU A 37 9.02 -5.23 -17.14
N GLU A 38 10.12 -4.56 -17.41
CA GLU A 38 11.38 -5.18 -17.78
C GLU A 38 12.03 -5.94 -16.60
N THR A 39 12.15 -5.26 -15.46
CA THR A 39 12.78 -5.85 -14.26
C THR A 39 11.84 -6.73 -13.45
N GLY A 40 10.52 -6.50 -13.58
CA GLY A 40 9.49 -7.24 -12.84
C GLY A 40 9.19 -8.64 -13.38
N LYS A 41 9.59 -8.98 -14.62
CA LYS A 41 9.22 -10.26 -15.26
C LYS A 41 9.59 -11.49 -14.42
N GLN A 42 10.76 -11.51 -13.80
CA GLN A 42 11.22 -12.62 -12.95
C GLN A 42 10.42 -12.73 -11.64
N SER A 43 10.05 -11.59 -11.07
CA SER A 43 9.34 -11.53 -9.78
C SER A 43 7.82 -11.56 -9.93
N LEU A 44 7.29 -11.41 -11.15
CA LEU A 44 5.86 -11.28 -11.42
C LEU A 44 5.03 -12.49 -10.92
N PRO A 45 5.43 -13.75 -11.14
CA PRO A 45 4.69 -14.90 -10.63
C PRO A 45 4.60 -14.92 -9.10
N ILE A 46 5.69 -14.58 -8.41
CA ILE A 46 5.75 -14.51 -6.94
C ILE A 46 4.86 -13.36 -6.44
N ILE A 47 4.91 -12.19 -7.11
CA ILE A 47 4.07 -11.04 -6.78
C ILE A 47 2.58 -11.39 -6.93
N LEU A 48 2.19 -12.03 -8.03
CA LEU A 48 0.80 -12.43 -8.27
C LEU A 48 0.34 -13.47 -7.25
N ALA A 49 1.18 -14.46 -6.94
CA ALA A 49 0.89 -15.47 -5.92
C ALA A 49 0.70 -14.83 -4.54
N THR A 50 1.61 -13.94 -4.12
CA THR A 50 1.53 -13.29 -2.80
C THR A 50 0.34 -12.33 -2.70
N ILE A 51 0.01 -11.58 -3.74
CA ILE A 51 -1.19 -10.71 -3.78
C ILE A 51 -2.45 -11.57 -3.67
N SER A 52 -2.57 -12.61 -4.49
CA SER A 52 -3.73 -13.49 -4.51
C SER A 52 -3.92 -14.18 -3.16
N THR A 53 -2.86 -14.74 -2.59
CA THR A 53 -2.88 -15.38 -1.27
C THR A 53 -3.31 -14.39 -0.18
N SER A 54 -2.73 -13.19 -0.15
CA SER A 54 -3.09 -12.15 0.83
C SER A 54 -4.56 -11.77 0.74
N LEU A 55 -5.10 -11.56 -0.47
CA LEU A 55 -6.51 -11.22 -0.67
C LEU A 55 -7.45 -12.37 -0.30
N ILE A 56 -7.08 -13.61 -0.64
CA ILE A 56 -7.87 -14.82 -0.29
C ILE A 56 -7.90 -14.98 1.23
N ILE A 57 -6.74 -14.90 1.89
CA ILE A 57 -6.66 -15.00 3.36
C ILE A 57 -7.47 -13.88 4.00
N ALA A 58 -7.35 -12.65 3.50
CA ALA A 58 -8.13 -11.52 3.98
C ALA A 58 -9.65 -11.79 3.88
N TYR A 59 -10.12 -12.34 2.77
CA TYR A 59 -11.52 -12.71 2.59
C TYR A 59 -11.96 -13.83 3.54
N VAL A 60 -11.16 -14.88 3.67
CA VAL A 60 -11.44 -16.02 4.58
C VAL A 60 -11.50 -15.56 6.03
N LEU A 61 -10.53 -14.77 6.46
CA LEU A 61 -10.49 -14.23 7.83
C LEU A 61 -11.64 -13.26 8.11
N HIS A 62 -12.05 -12.46 7.12
CA HIS A 62 -13.26 -11.64 7.22
C HIS A 62 -14.48 -12.50 7.59
N ARG A 63 -14.63 -13.65 6.93
CA ARG A 63 -15.74 -14.58 7.18
C ARG A 63 -15.65 -15.24 8.55
N ILE A 64 -14.45 -15.69 8.94
CA ILE A 64 -14.24 -16.43 10.20
C ILE A 64 -14.29 -15.48 11.42
N MET A 65 -13.60 -14.36 11.35
CA MET A 65 -13.44 -13.45 12.50
C MET A 65 -14.55 -12.38 12.58
N HIS A 66 -15.44 -12.33 11.60
CA HIS A 66 -16.53 -11.34 11.53
C HIS A 66 -16.03 -9.89 11.62
N VAL A 67 -14.87 -9.60 11.03
CA VAL A 67 -14.32 -8.24 10.96
C VAL A 67 -15.14 -7.42 9.95
N PRO A 68 -15.42 -6.12 10.21
CA PRO A 68 -16.14 -5.29 9.24
C PRO A 68 -15.52 -5.33 7.86
N GLY A 69 -16.37 -5.46 6.83
CA GLY A 69 -15.91 -5.71 5.45
C GLY A 69 -15.00 -4.62 4.89
N LYS A 70 -15.21 -3.35 5.27
CA LYS A 70 -14.35 -2.25 4.84
C LYS A 70 -12.96 -2.34 5.45
N ILE A 71 -12.85 -2.59 6.77
CA ILE A 71 -11.56 -2.78 7.45
C ILE A 71 -10.81 -3.96 6.84
N SER A 72 -11.51 -5.09 6.66
CA SER A 72 -10.95 -6.28 6.02
C SER A 72 -10.41 -5.99 4.62
N THR A 73 -11.19 -5.27 3.80
CA THR A 73 -10.76 -4.88 2.45
C THR A 73 -9.54 -3.97 2.50
N LEU A 74 -9.53 -2.96 3.38
CA LEU A 74 -8.39 -2.05 3.52
C LEU A 74 -7.13 -2.77 3.99
N VAL A 75 -7.23 -3.65 4.98
CA VAL A 75 -6.10 -4.46 5.47
C VAL A 75 -5.64 -5.44 4.39
N GLY A 76 -6.56 -6.13 3.71
CA GLY A 76 -6.24 -7.06 2.64
C GLY A 76 -5.51 -6.39 1.47
N VAL A 77 -6.02 -5.26 1.00
CA VAL A 77 -5.40 -4.47 -0.08
C VAL A 77 -4.08 -3.85 0.40
N GLY A 78 -4.04 -3.32 1.62
CA GLY A 78 -2.82 -2.79 2.22
C GLY A 78 -1.72 -3.83 2.32
N SER A 79 -2.02 -5.01 2.85
CA SER A 79 -1.07 -6.14 2.97
C SER A 79 -0.67 -6.70 1.61
N SER A 80 -1.56 -6.67 0.64
CA SER A 80 -1.30 -7.25 -0.68
C SER A 80 -0.48 -6.34 -1.61
N ILE A 81 -0.37 -5.04 -1.35
CA ILE A 81 0.27 -4.10 -2.29
C ILE A 81 1.43 -3.34 -1.61
N CYS A 82 1.15 -2.17 -1.03
CA CYS A 82 2.17 -1.25 -0.52
C CYS A 82 1.76 -0.57 0.80
N GLY A 83 0.92 -1.20 1.59
CA GLY A 83 0.53 -0.70 2.91
C GLY A 83 -0.33 0.56 2.84
N GLY A 84 0.14 1.63 3.46
CA GLY A 84 -0.60 2.88 3.61
C GLY A 84 -1.05 3.52 2.30
N SER A 85 -0.22 3.50 1.24
CA SER A 85 -0.59 4.07 -0.06
C SER A 85 -1.75 3.31 -0.73
N ALA A 86 -1.77 1.97 -0.60
CA ALA A 86 -2.86 1.15 -1.11
C ALA A 86 -4.16 1.37 -0.32
N ILE A 87 -4.08 1.51 1.00
CA ILE A 87 -5.21 1.88 1.84
C ILE A 87 -5.74 3.26 1.43
N ALA A 88 -4.83 4.24 1.25
CA ALA A 88 -5.18 5.60 0.83
C ALA A 88 -5.92 5.64 -0.52
N ALA A 89 -5.47 4.84 -1.49
CA ALA A 89 -6.12 4.73 -2.79
C ALA A 89 -7.47 4.01 -2.72
N THR A 90 -7.60 3.02 -1.85
CA THR A 90 -8.79 2.17 -1.74
C THR A 90 -9.89 2.82 -0.88
N ALA A 91 -9.53 3.53 0.18
CA ALA A 91 -10.47 4.11 1.12
C ALA A 91 -11.59 4.94 0.47
N PRO A 92 -11.30 5.89 -0.45
CA PRO A 92 -12.35 6.65 -1.12
C PRO A 92 -13.16 5.81 -2.13
N VAL A 93 -12.60 4.71 -2.62
CA VAL A 93 -13.29 3.79 -3.56
C VAL A 93 -14.40 3.02 -2.86
N ILE A 94 -14.17 2.62 -1.60
CA ILE A 94 -15.13 1.83 -0.82
C ILE A 94 -15.93 2.66 0.20
N ASP A 95 -15.79 4.00 0.18
CA ASP A 95 -16.35 4.94 1.18
C ASP A 95 -16.00 4.51 2.61
N ALA A 96 -14.74 4.20 2.86
CA ALA A 96 -14.27 3.94 4.21
C ALA A 96 -14.25 5.25 5.02
N ASP A 97 -14.63 5.16 6.27
CA ASP A 97 -14.54 6.28 7.19
C ASP A 97 -13.11 6.43 7.77
N ASP A 98 -12.83 7.60 8.36
CA ASP A 98 -11.50 7.91 8.88
C ASP A 98 -11.06 6.95 9.99
N GLU A 99 -12.02 6.38 10.74
CA GLU A 99 -11.74 5.41 11.81
C GLU A 99 -11.35 4.05 11.23
N GLU A 100 -12.04 3.56 10.21
CA GLU A 100 -11.73 2.33 9.48
C GLU A 100 -10.34 2.42 8.82
N VAL A 101 -10.04 3.58 8.21
CA VAL A 101 -8.74 3.86 7.60
C VAL A 101 -7.63 3.88 8.65
N ALA A 102 -7.85 4.57 9.79
CA ALA A 102 -6.86 4.66 10.85
C ALA A 102 -6.56 3.28 11.47
N GLN A 103 -7.57 2.44 11.67
CA GLN A 103 -7.39 1.07 12.16
C GLN A 103 -6.51 0.25 11.20
N ALA A 104 -6.86 0.27 9.92
CA ALA A 104 -6.12 -0.48 8.92
C ALA A 104 -4.65 -0.02 8.80
N ILE A 105 -4.43 1.30 8.77
CA ILE A 105 -3.09 1.88 8.67
C ILE A 105 -2.24 1.58 9.90
N SER A 106 -2.79 1.77 11.10
CA SER A 106 -2.05 1.55 12.35
C SER A 106 -1.53 0.12 12.45
N VAL A 107 -2.36 -0.84 12.09
CA VAL A 107 -2.00 -2.25 12.12
C VAL A 107 -0.93 -2.57 11.06
N ILE A 108 -1.11 -2.10 9.83
CA ILE A 108 -0.14 -2.32 8.75
C ILE A 108 1.22 -1.71 9.10
N PHE A 109 1.27 -0.48 9.61
CA PHE A 109 2.54 0.15 9.98
C PHE A 109 3.22 -0.52 11.16
N PHE A 110 2.45 -0.98 12.15
CA PHE A 110 3.00 -1.74 13.27
C PHE A 110 3.73 -3.00 12.78
N PHE A 111 3.10 -3.80 11.92
CA PHE A 111 3.73 -5.00 11.37
C PHE A 111 4.87 -4.70 10.42
N ASN A 112 4.82 -3.61 9.65
CA ASN A 112 5.94 -3.18 8.82
C ASN A 112 7.18 -2.80 9.66
N MET A 113 6.98 -2.14 10.79
CA MET A 113 8.07 -1.84 11.73
C MET A 113 8.69 -3.14 12.28
N LEU A 114 7.87 -4.09 12.71
CA LEU A 114 8.36 -5.39 13.16
C LEU A 114 9.10 -6.14 12.04
N ALA A 115 8.57 -6.13 10.82
CA ALA A 115 9.21 -6.76 9.67
C ALA A 115 10.58 -6.13 9.35
N ALA A 116 10.69 -4.80 9.40
CA ALA A 116 11.96 -4.10 9.18
C ALA A 116 13.05 -4.52 10.18
N LEU A 117 12.65 -4.77 11.44
CA LEU A 117 13.57 -5.17 12.51
C LEU A 117 13.92 -6.66 12.48
N PHE A 118 12.93 -7.51 12.27
CA PHE A 118 13.10 -8.95 12.48
C PHE A 118 13.36 -9.75 11.19
N PHE A 119 12.98 -9.26 10.01
CA PHE A 119 13.13 -10.02 8.77
C PHE A 119 14.57 -10.29 8.36
N PRO A 120 15.56 -9.38 8.58
CA PRO A 120 16.96 -9.73 8.34
C PRO A 120 17.42 -10.93 9.18
N ALA A 121 17.06 -10.97 10.48
CA ALA A 121 17.39 -12.10 11.33
C ALA A 121 16.62 -13.36 10.92
N LEU A 122 15.34 -13.23 10.58
CA LEU A 122 14.52 -14.33 10.08
C LEU A 122 15.06 -14.88 8.76
N GLY A 123 15.50 -14.03 7.85
CA GLY A 123 16.11 -14.44 6.58
C GLY A 123 17.38 -15.26 6.78
N ALA A 124 18.23 -14.87 7.73
CA ALA A 124 19.41 -15.64 8.12
C ALA A 124 19.03 -17.01 8.69
N LEU A 125 18.01 -17.06 9.57
CA LEU A 125 17.52 -18.29 10.17
C LEU A 125 16.90 -19.25 9.13
N LEU A 126 16.22 -18.70 8.12
CA LEU A 126 15.62 -19.46 7.02
C LEU A 126 16.64 -19.91 5.96
N GLY A 127 17.91 -19.52 6.09
CA GLY A 127 18.98 -19.96 5.19
C GLY A 127 18.99 -19.24 3.85
N PHE A 128 18.48 -18.01 3.75
CA PHE A 128 18.68 -17.21 2.53
C PHE A 128 20.15 -17.01 2.23
N SER A 129 20.50 -17.01 0.93
CA SER A 129 21.88 -16.82 0.48
C SER A 129 22.48 -15.51 1.02
N THR A 130 23.61 -15.62 1.68
CA THR A 130 24.40 -14.49 2.20
C THR A 130 25.42 -13.96 1.20
N THR A 131 25.59 -14.65 0.07
CA THR A 131 26.50 -14.26 -1.02
C THR A 131 25.78 -13.55 -2.17
N SER A 132 24.44 -13.57 -2.17
CA SER A 132 23.60 -12.90 -3.15
C SER A 132 22.41 -12.25 -2.46
N GLY A 133 22.15 -10.98 -2.78
CA GLY A 133 21.00 -10.25 -2.25
C GLY A 133 19.66 -10.56 -2.93
N GLU A 134 19.65 -11.43 -3.95
CA GLU A 134 18.49 -11.59 -4.81
C GLU A 134 17.30 -12.23 -4.08
N ALA A 135 17.50 -13.36 -3.42
CA ALA A 135 16.43 -14.10 -2.74
C ALA A 135 15.84 -13.30 -1.58
N PHE A 136 16.70 -12.73 -0.72
CA PHE A 136 16.20 -11.88 0.36
C PHE A 136 15.59 -10.58 -0.15
N GLY A 137 16.08 -10.02 -1.26
CA GLY A 137 15.49 -8.86 -1.91
C GLY A 137 14.07 -9.11 -2.41
N ILE A 138 13.82 -10.26 -3.06
CA ILE A 138 12.46 -10.68 -3.47
C ILE A 138 11.57 -10.87 -2.24
N PHE A 139 12.06 -11.56 -1.21
CA PHE A 139 11.34 -11.77 0.04
C PHE A 139 10.96 -10.44 0.70
N ALA A 140 11.93 -9.56 0.95
CA ALA A 140 11.68 -8.27 1.58
C ALA A 140 10.72 -7.40 0.75
N GLY A 141 10.89 -7.35 -0.58
CA GLY A 141 10.04 -6.58 -1.49
C GLY A 141 8.59 -7.08 -1.56
N THR A 142 8.36 -8.38 -1.33
CA THR A 142 7.02 -8.98 -1.36
C THR A 142 6.37 -9.08 0.02
N ALA A 143 7.12 -9.38 1.08
CA ALA A 143 6.58 -9.60 2.41
C ALA A 143 6.38 -8.31 3.21
N VAL A 144 7.26 -7.33 3.05
CA VAL A 144 7.14 -6.04 3.74
C VAL A 144 6.29 -5.09 2.90
N ASN A 145 5.30 -4.41 3.49
CA ASN A 145 4.34 -3.63 2.71
C ASN A 145 4.77 -2.19 2.47
N ASP A 146 5.37 -1.51 3.43
CA ASP A 146 5.82 -0.13 3.27
C ASP A 146 7.22 -0.05 2.66
N THR A 147 7.43 0.90 1.72
CA THR A 147 8.71 1.06 1.01
C THR A 147 9.86 1.43 1.95
N SER A 148 9.62 2.24 2.99
CA SER A 148 10.67 2.61 3.95
C SER A 148 11.12 1.41 4.78
N SER A 149 10.20 0.56 5.18
CA SER A 149 10.48 -0.68 5.91
C SER A 149 11.18 -1.73 5.03
N VAL A 150 10.80 -1.82 3.74
CA VAL A 150 11.52 -2.63 2.73
C VAL A 150 12.97 -2.17 2.61
N THR A 151 13.16 -0.85 2.45
CA THR A 151 14.49 -0.25 2.34
C THR A 151 15.33 -0.54 3.59
N ALA A 152 14.75 -0.38 4.79
CA ALA A 152 15.44 -0.67 6.04
C ALA A 152 15.86 -2.13 6.15
N ALA A 153 14.96 -3.09 5.89
CA ALA A 153 15.27 -4.52 5.95
C ALA A 153 16.35 -4.91 4.92
N ALA A 154 16.21 -4.45 3.67
CA ALA A 154 17.12 -4.78 2.59
C ALA A 154 18.52 -4.15 2.79
N SER A 155 18.59 -2.88 3.21
CA SER A 155 19.86 -2.23 3.53
C SER A 155 20.55 -2.86 4.74
N THR A 156 19.78 -3.33 5.72
CA THR A 156 20.35 -4.09 6.86
C THR A 156 20.98 -5.38 6.39
N TRP A 157 20.32 -6.11 5.48
CA TRP A 157 20.86 -7.34 4.87
C TRP A 157 22.14 -7.07 4.09
N ASP A 158 22.12 -6.04 3.21
CA ASP A 158 23.31 -5.62 2.47
C ASP A 158 24.47 -5.25 3.38
N SER A 159 24.20 -4.55 4.49
CA SER A 159 25.23 -4.16 5.48
C SER A 159 25.78 -5.36 6.23
N LEU A 160 24.95 -6.32 6.63
CA LEU A 160 25.38 -7.51 7.37
C LEU A 160 26.29 -8.41 6.54
N TYR A 161 26.02 -8.55 5.24
CA TYR A 161 26.71 -9.48 4.35
C TYR A 161 27.59 -8.80 3.29
N GLN A 162 27.79 -7.49 3.41
CA GLN A 162 28.69 -6.69 2.53
C GLN A 162 28.32 -6.79 1.04
N LEU A 163 27.02 -6.83 0.72
CA LEU A 163 26.50 -6.98 -0.65
C LEU A 163 26.36 -5.66 -1.43
N GLY A 164 26.82 -4.54 -0.85
CA GLY A 164 26.66 -3.21 -1.45
C GLY A 164 25.22 -2.75 -1.44
N THR A 165 24.55 -2.72 -2.59
CA THR A 165 23.13 -2.34 -2.74
C THR A 165 22.29 -3.42 -3.44
N GLN A 166 22.80 -4.62 -3.62
CA GLN A 166 22.15 -5.66 -4.43
C GLN A 166 20.78 -6.03 -3.90
N THR A 167 20.67 -6.25 -2.60
CA THR A 167 19.41 -6.58 -1.94
C THR A 167 18.44 -5.42 -2.00
N LEU A 168 18.91 -4.20 -1.73
CA LEU A 168 18.11 -2.99 -1.75
C LEU A 168 17.50 -2.74 -3.14
N ASP A 169 18.32 -2.79 -4.18
CA ASP A 169 17.89 -2.54 -5.55
C ASP A 169 16.84 -3.57 -6.00
N LYS A 170 17.08 -4.86 -5.69
CA LYS A 170 16.12 -5.92 -5.99
C LYS A 170 14.81 -5.73 -5.21
N ALA A 171 14.88 -5.49 -3.91
CA ALA A 171 13.72 -5.34 -3.04
C ALA A 171 12.85 -4.14 -3.45
N VAL A 172 13.47 -3.00 -3.75
CA VAL A 172 12.77 -1.81 -4.22
C VAL A 172 12.10 -2.04 -5.57
N THR A 173 12.80 -2.69 -6.52
CA THR A 173 12.23 -3.01 -7.83
C THR A 173 11.00 -3.92 -7.71
N VAL A 174 11.10 -5.00 -6.94
CA VAL A 174 9.99 -5.93 -6.67
C VAL A 174 8.82 -5.16 -6.02
N LYS A 175 9.12 -4.27 -5.08
CA LYS A 175 8.11 -3.44 -4.41
C LYS A 175 7.40 -2.49 -5.37
N LEU A 176 8.14 -1.81 -6.25
CA LEU A 176 7.55 -0.90 -7.24
C LEU A 176 6.66 -1.66 -8.23
N THR A 177 7.09 -2.84 -8.69
CA THR A 177 6.28 -3.72 -9.54
C THR A 177 4.96 -4.09 -8.85
N ARG A 178 5.02 -4.48 -7.57
CA ARG A 178 3.84 -4.82 -6.77
C ARG A 178 2.89 -3.62 -6.60
N THR A 179 3.42 -2.41 -6.51
CA THR A 179 2.61 -1.19 -6.37
C THR A 179 1.69 -0.96 -7.56
N LEU A 180 2.04 -1.43 -8.77
CA LEU A 180 1.15 -1.36 -9.94
C LEU A 180 -0.17 -2.10 -9.75
N ALA A 181 -0.24 -3.08 -8.86
CA ALA A 181 -1.47 -3.79 -8.57
C ALA A 181 -2.55 -2.90 -7.93
N ILE A 182 -2.21 -1.69 -7.49
CA ILE A 182 -3.22 -0.69 -7.07
C ILE A 182 -4.23 -0.46 -8.19
N ILE A 183 -3.76 -0.36 -9.44
CA ILE A 183 -4.62 -0.03 -10.59
C ILE A 183 -5.72 -1.08 -10.78
N PRO A 184 -5.42 -2.36 -11.08
CA PRO A 184 -6.46 -3.35 -11.31
C PRO A 184 -7.31 -3.62 -10.06
N ILE A 185 -6.73 -3.63 -8.87
CA ILE A 185 -7.47 -3.93 -7.63
C ILE A 185 -8.49 -2.82 -7.33
N THR A 186 -8.10 -1.55 -7.41
CA THR A 186 -9.04 -0.43 -7.16
C THR A 186 -10.11 -0.34 -8.24
N LEU A 187 -9.80 -0.66 -9.49
CA LEU A 187 -10.78 -0.73 -10.57
C LEU A 187 -11.80 -1.85 -10.35
N VAL A 188 -11.35 -3.04 -9.95
CA VAL A 188 -12.25 -4.16 -9.62
C VAL A 188 -13.16 -3.80 -8.43
N LEU A 189 -12.61 -3.20 -7.38
CA LEU A 189 -13.41 -2.78 -6.23
C LEU A 189 -14.45 -1.71 -6.60
N ALA A 190 -14.07 -0.73 -7.42
CA ALA A 190 -14.98 0.28 -7.96
C ALA A 190 -16.11 -0.37 -8.77
N PHE A 191 -15.77 -1.32 -9.65
CA PHE A 191 -16.73 -2.05 -10.47
C PHE A 191 -17.71 -2.89 -9.63
N VAL A 192 -17.20 -3.65 -8.65
CA VAL A 192 -18.03 -4.46 -7.73
C VAL A 192 -19.01 -3.57 -6.96
N ARG A 193 -18.52 -2.41 -6.49
CA ARG A 193 -19.37 -1.45 -5.79
C ARG A 193 -20.47 -0.88 -6.70
N THR A 194 -20.12 -0.51 -7.93
CA THR A 194 -21.08 -0.02 -8.92
C THR A 194 -22.18 -1.05 -9.20
N ARG A 195 -21.82 -2.31 -9.35
CA ARG A 195 -22.80 -3.40 -9.54
C ARG A 195 -23.76 -3.55 -8.36
N LYS A 196 -23.24 -3.51 -7.12
CA LYS A 196 -24.08 -3.59 -5.91
C LYS A 196 -25.06 -2.42 -5.83
N ALA A 197 -24.61 -1.20 -6.10
CA ALA A 197 -25.48 -0.01 -6.09
C ALA A 197 -26.56 -0.06 -7.19
N GLY A 198 -26.25 -0.57 -8.38
CA GLY A 198 -27.21 -0.78 -9.46
C GLY A 198 -28.27 -1.85 -9.16
N SER A 199 -27.91 -2.89 -8.40
CA SER A 199 -28.84 -3.93 -7.94
C SER A 199 -29.88 -3.41 -6.91
N GLU A 200 -29.61 -2.29 -6.24
CA GLU A 200 -30.51 -1.64 -5.28
C GLU A 200 -31.50 -0.65 -5.96
N GLY A 201 -31.64 -0.68 -7.29
CA GLY A 201 -32.58 0.16 -8.05
C GLY A 201 -32.23 1.65 -8.14
N LYS A 202 -31.05 2.05 -7.66
CA LYS A 202 -30.54 3.43 -7.80
C LYS A 202 -29.95 3.62 -9.18
N LYS A 203 -30.41 4.61 -9.94
CA LYS A 203 -29.76 5.03 -11.19
C LYS A 203 -28.30 5.40 -10.90
N VAL A 204 -27.40 4.51 -11.30
CA VAL A 204 -25.96 4.64 -11.03
C VAL A 204 -25.38 5.55 -12.11
N GLU A 205 -25.08 6.79 -11.76
CA GLU A 205 -24.22 7.63 -12.61
C GLU A 205 -22.78 7.12 -12.49
N PHE A 206 -22.35 6.35 -13.48
CA PHE A 206 -21.00 5.76 -13.58
C PHE A 206 -19.90 6.80 -13.33
N LYS A 207 -20.13 8.05 -13.75
CA LYS A 207 -19.21 9.19 -13.58
C LYS A 207 -19.04 9.62 -12.11
N LYS A 208 -20.03 9.38 -11.25
CA LYS A 208 -19.93 9.71 -9.80
C LYS A 208 -19.30 8.60 -8.97
N ILE A 209 -19.33 7.36 -9.45
CA ILE A 209 -18.77 6.21 -8.72
C ILE A 209 -17.36 5.90 -9.14
N PHE A 210 -16.99 6.21 -10.40
CA PHE A 210 -15.63 6.00 -10.87
C PHE A 210 -14.66 7.01 -10.23
N PRO A 211 -13.67 6.55 -9.46
CA PRO A 211 -12.76 7.45 -8.76
C PRO A 211 -11.77 8.07 -9.75
N MET A 212 -12.07 9.28 -10.22
CA MET A 212 -11.29 10.00 -11.23
C MET A 212 -9.81 10.16 -10.86
N PHE A 213 -9.48 10.19 -9.58
CA PHE A 213 -8.08 10.27 -9.13
C PHE A 213 -7.25 9.06 -9.56
N ILE A 214 -7.86 7.88 -9.73
CA ILE A 214 -7.17 6.68 -10.25
C ILE A 214 -6.80 6.88 -11.72
N LEU A 215 -7.70 7.47 -12.53
CA LEU A 215 -7.40 7.80 -13.91
C LEU A 215 -6.22 8.77 -14.01
N TYR A 216 -6.21 9.82 -13.17
CA TYR A 216 -5.09 10.76 -13.13
C TYR A 216 -3.79 10.12 -12.64
N PHE A 217 -3.86 9.18 -11.70
CA PHE A 217 -2.70 8.39 -11.26
C PHE A 217 -2.10 7.57 -12.42
N VAL A 218 -2.95 6.88 -13.18
CA VAL A 218 -2.51 6.11 -14.37
C VAL A 218 -1.91 7.06 -15.41
N LEU A 219 -2.57 8.17 -15.70
CA LEU A 219 -2.09 9.17 -16.65
C LEU A 219 -0.71 9.71 -16.24
N ALA A 220 -0.51 10.04 -14.96
CA ALA A 220 0.78 10.47 -14.42
C ALA A 220 1.87 9.40 -14.63
N SER A 221 1.56 8.12 -14.41
CA SER A 221 2.49 7.01 -14.64
C SER A 221 2.84 6.85 -16.15
N VAL A 222 1.87 7.03 -17.03
CA VAL A 222 2.08 7.01 -18.49
C VAL A 222 2.96 8.19 -18.93
N ILE A 223 2.70 9.40 -18.42
CA ILE A 223 3.51 10.59 -18.71
C ILE A 223 4.97 10.35 -18.32
N THR A 224 5.21 9.84 -17.11
CA THR A 224 6.57 9.53 -16.64
C THR A 224 7.24 8.49 -17.54
N THR A 225 6.50 7.46 -17.93
CA THR A 225 7.01 6.39 -18.80
C THR A 225 7.41 6.94 -20.17
N ILE A 226 6.54 7.74 -20.81
CA ILE A 226 6.82 8.35 -22.11
C ILE A 226 7.99 9.34 -22.00
N ALA A 227 8.00 10.22 -21.00
CA ALA A 227 9.07 11.20 -20.82
C ALA A 227 10.43 10.51 -20.63
N THR A 228 10.50 9.45 -19.82
CA THR A 228 11.74 8.70 -19.61
C THR A 228 12.16 7.92 -20.86
N SER A 229 11.24 7.41 -21.66
CA SER A 229 11.55 6.77 -22.94
C SER A 229 12.07 7.77 -23.99
N LEU A 230 11.72 9.04 -23.87
CA LEU A 230 12.24 10.14 -24.71
C LEU A 230 13.57 10.71 -24.18
N GLY A 231 14.19 10.09 -23.15
CA GLY A 231 15.48 10.49 -22.62
C GLY A 231 15.43 11.50 -21.46
N VAL A 232 14.25 11.86 -20.96
CA VAL A 232 14.12 12.71 -19.77
C VAL A 232 14.54 11.91 -18.54
N SER A 233 15.46 12.45 -17.75
CA SER A 233 15.89 11.80 -16.51
C SER A 233 14.72 11.65 -15.52
N ALA A 234 14.58 10.46 -14.92
CA ALA A 234 13.58 10.19 -13.89
C ALA A 234 13.71 11.11 -12.65
N SER A 235 14.89 11.73 -12.45
CA SER A 235 15.13 12.70 -11.38
C SER A 235 14.27 13.96 -11.49
N VAL A 236 13.84 14.33 -12.72
CA VAL A 236 12.93 15.47 -12.95
C VAL A 236 11.61 15.29 -12.20
N PHE A 237 11.14 14.06 -12.01
CA PHE A 237 9.91 13.74 -11.29
C PHE A 237 10.11 13.57 -9.76
N SER A 238 11.36 13.62 -9.28
CA SER A 238 11.69 13.47 -7.85
C SER A 238 10.97 14.47 -6.94
N PRO A 239 10.85 15.77 -7.28
CA PRO A 239 10.10 16.73 -6.47
C PRO A 239 8.62 16.36 -6.32
N LEU A 240 7.98 15.88 -7.39
CA LEU A 240 6.57 15.44 -7.36
C LEU A 240 6.38 14.21 -6.46
N LYS A 241 7.31 13.28 -6.51
CA LYS A 241 7.34 12.10 -5.64
C LYS A 241 7.52 12.49 -4.17
N THR A 242 8.39 13.45 -3.89
CA THR A 242 8.60 13.98 -2.53
C THR A 242 7.36 14.69 -2.03
N LEU A 243 6.72 15.51 -2.87
CA LEU A 243 5.46 16.20 -2.55
C LEU A 243 4.33 15.21 -2.29
N SER A 244 4.25 14.12 -3.07
CA SER A 244 3.29 13.03 -2.83
C SER A 244 3.48 12.43 -1.44
N LYS A 245 4.71 12.10 -1.05
CA LYS A 245 5.02 11.57 0.29
C LYS A 245 4.62 12.55 1.39
N PHE A 246 4.91 13.82 1.22
CA PHE A 246 4.52 14.86 2.16
C PHE A 246 2.99 14.95 2.32
N PHE A 247 2.25 14.92 1.21
CA PHE A 247 0.78 14.95 1.24
C PHE A 247 0.19 13.67 1.86
N ILE A 248 0.81 12.51 1.65
CA ILE A 248 0.40 11.26 2.33
C ILE A 248 0.55 11.42 3.84
N VAL A 249 1.70 11.91 4.31
CA VAL A 249 1.94 12.12 5.75
C VAL A 249 0.93 13.11 6.32
N LEU A 250 0.69 14.23 5.63
CA LEU A 250 -0.28 15.24 6.04
C LEU A 250 -1.70 14.66 6.14
N ALA A 251 -2.12 13.90 5.14
CA ALA A 251 -3.43 13.24 5.13
C ALA A 251 -3.55 12.18 6.24
N MET A 252 -2.48 11.41 6.50
CA MET A 252 -2.45 10.44 7.59
C MET A 252 -2.53 11.11 8.97
N CYS A 253 -1.85 12.25 9.16
CA CYS A 253 -2.01 13.06 10.37
C CYS A 253 -3.47 13.51 10.55
N ALA A 254 -4.13 13.98 9.47
CA ALA A 254 -5.53 14.37 9.51
C ALA A 254 -6.47 13.20 9.83
N VAL A 255 -6.23 12.00 9.27
CA VAL A 255 -6.95 10.78 9.62
C VAL A 255 -6.76 10.45 11.11
N GLY A 256 -5.53 10.52 11.62
CA GLY A 256 -5.25 10.29 13.04
C GLY A 256 -5.96 11.28 13.96
N LEU A 257 -6.05 12.55 13.58
CA LEU A 257 -6.80 13.58 14.33
C LEU A 257 -8.32 13.31 14.36
N ASN A 258 -8.87 12.72 13.32
CA ASN A 258 -10.28 12.31 13.26
C ASN A 258 -10.57 11.01 14.00
N THR A 259 -9.54 10.28 14.40
CA THR A 259 -9.67 8.94 15.00
C THR A 259 -9.84 9.01 16.51
N ASN A 260 -10.78 8.23 17.04
CA ASN A 260 -10.93 8.04 18.48
C ASN A 260 -9.98 6.93 18.98
N ILE A 261 -8.86 7.34 19.59
CA ILE A 261 -7.81 6.42 20.10
C ILE A 261 -8.37 5.41 21.09
N VAL A 262 -9.29 5.80 21.98
CA VAL A 262 -9.86 4.89 22.98
C VAL A 262 -10.67 3.78 22.31
N LYS A 263 -11.47 4.14 21.29
CA LYS A 263 -12.24 3.18 20.50
C LYS A 263 -11.30 2.30 19.67
N LEU A 264 -10.25 2.88 19.08
CA LEU A 264 -9.23 2.17 18.34
C LEU A 264 -8.56 1.06 19.18
N ILE A 265 -8.15 1.38 20.41
CA ILE A 265 -7.55 0.40 21.33
C ILE A 265 -8.54 -0.70 21.71
N LYS A 266 -9.79 -0.35 22.02
CA LYS A 266 -10.82 -1.31 22.41
C LYS A 266 -11.23 -2.25 21.28
N THR A 267 -11.25 -1.78 20.02
CA THR A 267 -11.65 -2.57 18.84
C THR A 267 -10.46 -3.14 18.07
N GLY A 268 -9.24 -2.71 18.36
CA GLY A 268 -8.02 -3.03 17.61
C GLY A 268 -7.54 -4.47 17.69
N GLY A 269 -7.95 -5.25 18.69
CA GLY A 269 -7.48 -6.64 18.88
C GLY A 269 -7.78 -7.54 17.67
N LYS A 270 -8.99 -7.50 17.13
CA LYS A 270 -9.39 -8.29 15.94
C LYS A 270 -8.63 -7.88 14.66
N PRO A 271 -8.54 -6.58 14.29
CA PRO A 271 -7.74 -6.13 13.15
C PRO A 271 -6.25 -6.50 13.25
N VAL A 272 -5.65 -6.46 14.44
CA VAL A 272 -4.24 -6.86 14.66
C VAL A 272 -4.03 -8.33 14.34
N SER A 273 -4.84 -9.22 14.90
CA SER A 273 -4.77 -10.66 14.60
C SER A 273 -5.01 -10.94 13.11
N TYR A 274 -5.94 -10.21 12.49
CA TYR A 274 -6.26 -10.30 11.08
C TYR A 274 -5.05 -9.97 10.19
N THR A 275 -4.35 -8.87 10.48
CA THR A 275 -3.19 -8.45 9.69
C THR A 275 -2.03 -9.43 9.83
N HIS A 276 -1.80 -9.96 11.04
CA HIS A 276 -0.73 -10.93 11.25
C HIS A 276 -0.90 -12.17 10.36
N LEU A 277 -2.13 -12.64 10.20
CA LEU A 277 -2.43 -13.79 9.36
C LEU A 277 -2.45 -13.46 7.85
N THR A 278 -2.66 -12.19 7.47
CA THR A 278 -2.66 -11.77 6.06
C THR A 278 -1.28 -11.36 5.54
N LEU A 279 -0.28 -11.17 6.40
CA LEU A 279 1.08 -10.95 5.95
C LEU A 279 1.59 -12.21 5.25
N PRO A 280 2.13 -12.11 4.04
CA PRO A 280 2.77 -13.24 3.38
C PRO A 280 4.08 -13.59 4.12
N THR A 281 3.95 -14.37 5.18
CA THR A 281 5.09 -14.81 6.01
C THR A 281 5.71 -16.11 5.54
N THR A 282 5.15 -16.75 4.52
CA THR A 282 5.71 -17.98 3.95
C THR A 282 6.79 -17.63 2.94
N PRO A 283 8.06 -17.94 3.21
CA PRO A 283 9.08 -17.95 2.18
C PRO A 283 8.74 -19.11 1.24
N TYR A 284 8.40 -18.80 0.01
CA TYR A 284 8.41 -19.80 -1.04
C TYR A 284 9.87 -19.99 -1.46
N VAL A 285 10.42 -21.15 -1.14
CA VAL A 285 11.69 -21.64 -1.64
C VAL A 285 11.53 -21.99 -3.10
#